data_e9c75709fd14876a264341a68e02bdf7
#
_entry.id   e9c75709fd14876a264341a68e02bdf7
#
_cell.length_a   1.000
_cell.length_b   1.000
_cell.length_c   1.000
_cell.angle_alpha   90.00
_cell.angle_beta   90.00
_cell.angle_gamma   90.00
#
_symmetry.space_group_name_H-M   'P 1'
#
loop_
_entity.id
_entity.type
_entity.pdbx_description
1 polymer ?
#
loop_
_entity_poly.entity_id
_entity_poly.type
_entity_poly.pdbx_seq_one_letter_code
_entity_poly.pdbx_strand_id
1 'polypeptide(L)'
;IWSHRWYAWYTATGPDGAGPSNYGGTRVGNSNYWIGDYTVEPENGGVGVFSHEFGHDLGLPDLYDTSGNTGGAENSTAFWTLYSSGSYGSTGLPADGIGSKPIPMSAYEKIFLGWSNYQVVKFGQKATTKLGPANYNTKQAQQLVTLLPNKKLNSFIGDPFAGGYFY
;
A
#
# COMPACT_ATOMS: atom_id res chain seq x y z
N ILE A 1 -1.68 3.35 -21.61
CA ILE A 1 -0.87 2.70 -20.55
C ILE A 1 -1.63 2.88 -19.24
N TRP A 2 -1.83 1.80 -18.50
CA TRP A 2 -2.48 1.83 -17.19
C TRP A 2 -1.55 2.44 -16.14
N SER A 3 -2.09 3.07 -15.10
CA SER A 3 -1.29 3.59 -14.00
C SER A 3 -0.52 2.46 -13.31
N HIS A 4 0.68 2.76 -12.91
CA HIS A 4 1.52 1.84 -12.15
C HIS A 4 2.72 2.56 -11.57
N ARG A 5 3.21 2.06 -10.46
CA ARG A 5 4.52 2.40 -9.93
C ARG A 5 5.47 1.24 -10.21
N TRP A 6 6.64 1.51 -10.76
CA TRP A 6 7.64 0.51 -11.07
C TRP A 6 9.06 1.04 -10.95
N TYR A 7 10.02 0.20 -11.23
CA TYR A 7 11.44 0.52 -11.19
C TYR A 7 11.96 0.79 -12.59
N ALA A 8 12.88 1.78 -12.74
CA ALA A 8 13.58 2.00 -14.01
C ALA A 8 14.38 0.75 -14.41
N TRP A 9 14.96 0.09 -13.41
CA TRP A 9 15.55 -1.25 -13.54
C TRP A 9 15.14 -2.09 -12.33
N TYR A 10 14.49 -3.21 -12.60
CA TYR A 10 14.02 -4.10 -11.55
C TYR A 10 15.15 -4.82 -10.80
N THR A 11 16.29 -5.02 -11.47
CA THR A 11 17.50 -5.59 -10.88
C THR A 11 18.46 -4.49 -10.47
N ALA A 12 19.36 -4.77 -9.54
CA ALA A 12 20.34 -3.80 -9.05
C ALA A 12 21.35 -3.29 -10.10
N THR A 13 21.37 -3.86 -11.30
CA THR A 13 22.30 -3.48 -12.37
C THR A 13 21.56 -3.24 -13.67
N GLY A 14 21.56 -1.99 -14.12
CA GLY A 14 21.08 -1.55 -15.43
C GLY A 14 22.21 -1.26 -16.41
N PRO A 15 21.90 -0.69 -17.59
CA PRO A 15 22.92 -0.31 -18.60
C PRO A 15 23.94 0.69 -18.07
N ASP A 16 23.56 1.53 -17.14
CA ASP A 16 24.42 2.54 -16.51
C ASP A 16 25.18 2.02 -15.28
N GLY A 17 25.11 0.72 -15.01
CA GLY A 17 25.74 0.07 -13.87
C GLY A 17 24.80 -0.14 -12.68
N ALA A 18 25.40 -0.43 -11.53
CA ALA A 18 24.66 -0.78 -10.31
C ALA A 18 23.96 0.40 -9.64
N GLY A 19 24.20 1.61 -10.08
CA GLY A 19 23.61 2.81 -9.49
C GLY A 19 24.12 3.16 -8.10
N PRO A 20 23.63 4.27 -7.53
CA PRO A 20 23.96 4.68 -6.17
C PRO A 20 23.54 3.59 -5.16
N SER A 21 24.45 3.25 -4.25
CA SER A 21 24.22 2.26 -3.20
C SER A 21 23.81 0.85 -3.71
N ASN A 22 24.08 0.54 -4.97
CA ASN A 22 23.71 -0.71 -5.65
C ASN A 22 22.18 -0.93 -5.77
N TYR A 23 21.39 0.14 -5.82
CA TYR A 23 19.94 0.05 -5.98
C TYR A 23 19.46 0.04 -7.44
N GLY A 24 20.37 0.05 -8.39
CA GLY A 24 20.01 0.10 -9.82
C GLY A 24 19.61 1.51 -10.26
N GLY A 25 18.72 1.56 -11.22
CA GLY A 25 18.24 2.79 -11.82
C GLY A 25 18.92 3.12 -13.15
N THR A 26 18.59 4.28 -13.69
CA THR A 26 19.21 4.82 -14.92
C THR A 26 19.68 6.24 -14.70
N ARG A 27 20.82 6.59 -15.31
CA ARG A 27 21.40 7.91 -15.18
C ARG A 27 20.65 8.94 -16.05
N VAL A 28 20.47 10.13 -15.52
CA VAL A 28 19.91 11.25 -16.29
C VAL A 28 21.04 11.91 -17.10
N GLY A 29 21.18 11.49 -18.34
CA GLY A 29 22.24 11.95 -19.25
C GLY A 29 23.63 11.74 -18.64
N ASN A 30 24.48 12.78 -18.68
CA ASN A 30 25.83 12.76 -18.10
C ASN A 30 25.87 13.34 -16.67
N SER A 31 24.73 13.53 -16.03
CA SER A 31 24.66 14.08 -14.67
C SER A 31 24.96 13.03 -13.59
N ASN A 32 25.03 13.47 -12.34
CA ASN A 32 25.10 12.57 -11.17
C ASN A 32 23.72 12.16 -10.63
N TYR A 33 22.64 12.55 -11.33
CA TYR A 33 21.27 12.18 -10.94
C TYR A 33 20.87 10.85 -11.56
N TRP A 34 20.12 10.09 -10.80
CA TRP A 34 19.62 8.78 -11.18
C TRP A 34 18.12 8.71 -10.95
N ILE A 35 17.43 8.00 -11.84
CA ILE A 35 16.03 7.63 -11.67
C ILE A 35 16.02 6.17 -11.21
N GLY A 36 15.56 5.91 -9.99
CA GLY A 36 15.47 4.57 -9.41
C GLY A 36 14.12 3.91 -9.69
N ASP A 37 13.08 4.66 -9.53
CA ASP A 37 11.69 4.25 -9.74
C ASP A 37 10.89 5.37 -10.40
N TYR A 38 9.67 5.03 -10.81
CA TYR A 38 8.78 5.98 -11.47
C TYR A 38 7.33 5.58 -11.26
N THR A 39 6.46 6.55 -11.33
CA THR A 39 5.01 6.37 -11.36
C THR A 39 4.46 6.87 -12.70
N VAL A 40 3.57 6.09 -13.30
CA VAL A 40 2.82 6.46 -14.50
C VAL A 40 1.37 6.68 -14.10
N GLU A 41 0.83 7.84 -14.46
CA GLU A 41 -0.55 8.20 -14.17
C GLU A 41 -1.32 8.49 -15.46
N PRO A 42 -2.61 8.14 -15.53
CA PRO A 42 -3.43 8.51 -16.67
C PRO A 42 -3.76 10.01 -16.63
N GLU A 43 -3.71 10.68 -17.77
CA GLU A 43 -4.03 12.11 -17.90
C GLU A 43 -5.40 12.47 -17.30
N ASN A 44 -6.39 11.59 -17.48
CA ASN A 44 -7.75 11.77 -16.99
C ASN A 44 -8.09 10.87 -15.79
N GLY A 45 -7.10 10.44 -15.03
CA GLY A 45 -7.30 9.64 -13.81
C GLY A 45 -7.94 10.45 -12.68
N GLY A 46 -8.82 9.81 -11.93
CA GLY A 46 -9.36 10.37 -10.70
C GLY A 46 -8.38 10.30 -9.53
N VAL A 47 -8.65 11.07 -8.49
CA VAL A 47 -7.79 11.15 -7.29
C VAL A 47 -7.50 9.80 -6.65
N GLY A 48 -8.39 8.82 -6.80
CA GLY A 48 -8.21 7.46 -6.27
C GLY A 48 -7.06 6.72 -6.94
N VAL A 49 -6.91 6.85 -8.25
CA VAL A 49 -5.82 6.24 -9.00
C VAL A 49 -4.49 6.87 -8.60
N PHE A 50 -4.41 8.20 -8.61
CA PHE A 50 -3.21 8.93 -8.18
C PHE A 50 -2.80 8.62 -6.75
N SER A 51 -3.77 8.55 -5.84
CA SER A 51 -3.49 8.24 -4.42
C SER A 51 -3.05 6.80 -4.21
N HIS A 52 -3.52 5.86 -5.03
CA HIS A 52 -3.11 4.47 -5.02
C HIS A 52 -1.64 4.35 -5.41
N GLU A 53 -1.26 4.88 -6.57
CA GLU A 53 0.12 4.82 -7.04
C GLU A 53 1.09 5.57 -6.12
N PHE A 54 0.70 6.76 -5.65
CA PHE A 54 1.53 7.50 -4.69
C PHE A 54 1.76 6.75 -3.38
N GLY A 55 0.81 5.96 -2.94
CA GLY A 55 1.00 5.15 -1.75
C GLY A 55 1.99 4.01 -1.95
N HIS A 56 2.17 3.51 -3.17
CA HIS A 56 3.28 2.60 -3.47
C HIS A 56 4.64 3.29 -3.27
N ASP A 57 4.75 4.59 -3.57
CA ASP A 57 5.95 5.37 -3.24
C ASP A 57 6.19 5.48 -1.73
N LEU A 58 5.12 5.40 -0.92
CA LEU A 58 5.20 5.34 0.54
C LEU A 58 5.42 3.91 1.08
N GLY A 59 5.54 2.91 0.22
CA GLY A 59 5.81 1.52 0.57
C GLY A 59 4.58 0.64 0.80
N LEU A 60 3.38 1.12 0.52
CA LEU A 60 2.16 0.30 0.64
C LEU A 60 2.07 -0.71 -0.50
N PRO A 61 1.74 -1.97 -0.22
CA PRO A 61 1.53 -3.00 -1.24
C PRO A 61 0.11 -2.97 -1.80
N ASP A 62 -0.09 -3.58 -2.95
CA ASP A 62 -1.42 -3.99 -3.39
C ASP A 62 -2.04 -4.99 -2.43
N LEU A 63 -3.34 -4.86 -2.20
CA LEU A 63 -4.12 -5.77 -1.37
C LEU A 63 -5.10 -6.63 -2.19
N TYR A 64 -4.70 -6.95 -3.40
CA TYR A 64 -5.32 -7.96 -4.26
C TYR A 64 -4.26 -8.97 -4.69
N ASP A 65 -4.68 -10.09 -5.27
CA ASP A 65 -3.74 -11.12 -5.72
C ASP A 65 -2.95 -10.67 -6.95
N THR A 66 -1.67 -10.43 -6.77
CA THR A 66 -0.72 -10.04 -7.83
C THR A 66 0.01 -11.24 -8.43
N SER A 67 -0.25 -12.46 -7.97
CA SER A 67 0.46 -13.66 -8.42
C SER A 67 0.04 -14.15 -9.82
N GLY A 68 -1.09 -13.63 -10.33
CA GLY A 68 -1.70 -14.13 -11.57
C GLY A 68 -2.40 -15.50 -11.40
N ASN A 69 -2.46 -16.01 -10.17
CA ASN A 69 -3.20 -17.21 -9.83
C ASN A 69 -4.66 -16.87 -9.55
N THR A 70 -5.51 -17.03 -10.54
CA THR A 70 -6.94 -16.68 -10.48
C THR A 70 -7.79 -17.68 -9.67
N GLY A 71 -7.20 -18.40 -8.72
CA GLY A 71 -7.88 -19.42 -7.91
C GLY A 71 -8.94 -18.92 -6.92
N GLY A 72 -9.43 -17.69 -7.07
CA GLY A 72 -10.58 -17.15 -6.33
C GLY A 72 -10.26 -16.03 -5.33
N ALA A 73 -8.99 -15.72 -5.08
CA ALA A 73 -8.60 -14.64 -4.17
C ALA A 73 -8.20 -13.34 -4.87
N GLU A 74 -8.40 -13.24 -6.16
CA GLU A 74 -7.94 -12.18 -7.06
C GLU A 74 -8.22 -10.78 -6.51
N ASN A 75 -9.31 -10.62 -5.78
CA ASN A 75 -9.73 -9.33 -5.26
C ASN A 75 -10.24 -9.44 -3.81
N SER A 76 -9.44 -10.04 -2.95
CA SER A 76 -9.83 -10.41 -1.59
C SER A 76 -10.33 -9.26 -0.72
N THR A 77 -9.81 -8.06 -0.90
CA THR A 77 -10.28 -6.85 -0.21
C THR A 77 -11.28 -6.04 -1.04
N ALA A 78 -11.46 -6.40 -2.32
CA ALA A 78 -12.41 -5.79 -3.25
C ALA A 78 -12.42 -4.24 -3.16
N PHE A 79 -13.60 -3.65 -2.95
CA PHE A 79 -13.78 -2.20 -2.84
C PHE A 79 -13.57 -1.64 -1.43
N TRP A 80 -13.06 -2.42 -0.47
CA TRP A 80 -12.96 -1.98 0.91
C TRP A 80 -11.70 -1.17 1.22
N THR A 81 -10.78 -1.06 0.29
CA THR A 81 -9.55 -0.30 0.46
C THR A 81 -9.09 0.38 -0.82
N LEU A 82 -8.34 1.48 -0.64
CA LEU A 82 -7.68 2.21 -1.72
C LEU A 82 -6.67 1.32 -2.49
N TYR A 83 -6.06 0.33 -1.82
CA TYR A 83 -5.04 -0.58 -2.40
C TYR A 83 -5.59 -1.83 -3.05
N SER A 84 -6.86 -1.77 -3.42
CA SER A 84 -7.56 -2.74 -4.27
C SER A 84 -8.57 -1.98 -5.13
N SER A 85 -9.69 -2.58 -5.50
CA SER A 85 -10.71 -1.94 -6.36
C SER A 85 -11.32 -0.66 -5.79
N GLY A 86 -11.10 -0.35 -4.51
CA GLY A 86 -11.56 0.91 -3.90
C GLY A 86 -10.94 2.17 -4.51
N SER A 87 -9.76 2.05 -5.16
CA SER A 87 -9.15 3.15 -5.93
C SER A 87 -10.00 3.59 -7.12
N TYR A 88 -10.87 2.71 -7.63
CA TYR A 88 -11.72 2.95 -8.80
C TYR A 88 -13.08 3.56 -8.47
N GLY A 89 -13.34 3.84 -7.19
CA GLY A 89 -14.61 4.38 -6.74
C GLY A 89 -15.03 5.64 -7.50
N SER A 90 -16.32 5.75 -7.82
CA SER A 90 -16.94 6.89 -8.49
C SER A 90 -18.35 7.09 -7.96
N THR A 91 -19.07 8.12 -8.41
CA THR A 91 -20.50 8.28 -8.08
C THR A 91 -21.40 7.36 -8.92
N GLY A 92 -20.83 6.70 -9.92
CA GLY A 92 -21.60 5.91 -10.89
C GLY A 92 -22.25 6.73 -12.00
N LEU A 93 -22.03 8.03 -12.03
CA LEU A 93 -22.51 8.88 -13.14
C LEU A 93 -21.60 8.73 -14.37
N PRO A 94 -22.13 8.74 -15.60
CA PRO A 94 -21.32 8.60 -16.81
C PRO A 94 -20.23 9.68 -16.97
N ALA A 95 -20.41 10.85 -16.38
CA ALA A 95 -19.43 11.95 -16.40
C ALA A 95 -18.30 11.78 -15.39
N ASP A 96 -18.44 10.85 -14.45
CA ASP A 96 -17.41 10.59 -13.45
C ASP A 96 -16.33 9.67 -14.03
N GLY A 97 -15.10 10.11 -13.97
CA GLY A 97 -13.97 9.25 -14.30
C GLY A 97 -13.74 8.19 -13.21
N ILE A 98 -13.02 7.14 -13.58
CA ILE A 98 -12.54 6.12 -12.65
C ILE A 98 -11.72 6.76 -11.53
N GLY A 99 -11.99 6.41 -10.29
CA GLY A 99 -11.28 6.94 -9.13
C GLY A 99 -11.67 8.35 -8.71
N SER A 100 -12.78 8.91 -9.23
CA SER A 100 -13.25 10.26 -8.85
C SER A 100 -13.72 10.35 -7.39
N LYS A 101 -14.19 9.22 -6.81
CA LYS A 101 -14.58 9.08 -5.40
C LYS A 101 -14.08 7.76 -4.83
N PRO A 102 -12.79 7.66 -4.55
CA PRO A 102 -12.20 6.43 -4.02
C PRO A 102 -12.70 6.11 -2.61
N ILE A 103 -12.61 4.84 -2.27
CA ILE A 103 -12.71 4.39 -0.89
C ILE A 103 -11.44 4.81 -0.14
N PRO A 104 -11.56 5.32 1.08
CA PRO A 104 -10.39 5.67 1.88
C PRO A 104 -9.49 4.48 2.21
N MET A 105 -8.26 4.78 2.61
CA MET A 105 -7.36 3.79 3.21
C MET A 105 -8.02 3.10 4.40
N SER A 106 -7.81 1.79 4.51
CA SER A 106 -8.19 0.99 5.67
C SER A 106 -7.33 1.32 6.90
N ALA A 107 -7.70 0.77 8.05
CA ALA A 107 -6.90 0.92 9.26
C ALA A 107 -5.51 0.28 9.11
N TYR A 108 -5.40 -0.83 8.37
CA TYR A 108 -4.12 -1.51 8.11
C TYR A 108 -3.12 -0.57 7.42
N GLU A 109 -3.49 0.02 6.30
CA GLU A 109 -2.63 0.92 5.53
C GLU A 109 -2.20 2.14 6.35
N LYS A 110 -3.14 2.72 7.08
CA LYS A 110 -2.85 3.86 7.96
C LYS A 110 -1.94 3.52 9.13
N ILE A 111 -2.07 2.33 9.70
CA ILE A 111 -1.15 1.86 10.75
C ILE A 111 0.23 1.65 10.16
N PHE A 112 0.33 1.03 8.99
CA PHE A 112 1.59 0.84 8.28
C PHE A 112 2.35 2.16 8.09
N LEU A 113 1.64 3.23 7.72
CA LEU A 113 2.20 4.57 7.55
C LEU A 113 2.38 5.34 8.87
N GLY A 114 1.97 4.79 10.00
CA GLY A 114 2.00 5.50 11.29
C GLY A 114 0.94 6.61 11.43
N TRP A 115 -0.10 6.58 10.60
CA TRP A 115 -1.14 7.62 10.54
C TRP A 115 -2.39 7.31 11.37
N SER A 116 -2.41 6.18 12.04
CA SER A 116 -3.58 5.72 12.78
C SER A 116 -3.22 5.20 14.16
N ASN A 117 -4.16 5.37 15.09
CA ASN A 117 -4.04 4.80 16.42
C ASN A 117 -4.47 3.34 16.41
N TYR A 118 -3.79 2.51 17.17
CA TYR A 118 -4.16 1.10 17.37
C TYR A 118 -4.04 0.73 18.86
N GLN A 119 -4.73 -0.32 19.24
CA GLN A 119 -4.63 -0.91 20.57
C GLN A 119 -3.98 -2.29 20.48
N VAL A 120 -2.92 -2.49 21.24
CA VAL A 120 -2.27 -3.80 21.32
C VAL A 120 -3.01 -4.70 22.30
N VAL A 121 -3.31 -5.91 21.84
CA VAL A 121 -3.85 -7.00 22.67
C VAL A 121 -2.80 -8.11 22.72
N LYS A 122 -2.40 -8.49 23.91
CA LYS A 122 -1.40 -9.57 24.08
C LYS A 122 -1.99 -10.90 23.62
N PHE A 123 -1.16 -11.74 23.00
CA PHE A 123 -1.56 -13.06 22.56
C PHE A 123 -2.20 -13.86 23.72
N GLY A 124 -3.32 -14.50 23.44
CA GLY A 124 -4.09 -15.27 24.43
C GLY A 124 -4.96 -14.44 25.38
N GLN A 125 -4.94 -13.12 25.29
CA GLN A 125 -5.83 -12.25 26.07
C GLN A 125 -7.09 -11.90 25.31
N LYS A 126 -8.19 -11.72 26.04
CA LYS A 126 -9.42 -11.14 25.51
C LYS A 126 -9.42 -9.63 25.73
N ALA A 127 -9.86 -8.88 24.74
CA ALA A 127 -10.09 -7.45 24.86
C ALA A 127 -11.47 -7.10 24.30
N THR A 128 -12.11 -6.10 24.88
CA THR A 128 -13.31 -5.46 24.35
C THR A 128 -13.03 -3.97 24.30
N THR A 129 -13.17 -3.38 23.13
CA THR A 129 -12.94 -1.95 22.94
C THR A 129 -13.87 -1.37 21.88
N LYS A 130 -14.09 -0.07 21.97
CA LYS A 130 -14.72 0.67 20.88
C LYS A 130 -13.64 1.08 19.89
N LEU A 131 -13.79 0.67 18.65
CA LEU A 131 -12.95 1.16 17.54
C LEU A 131 -13.56 2.42 16.95
N GLY A 132 -12.70 3.37 16.63
CA GLY A 132 -13.06 4.54 15.81
C GLY A 132 -13.08 4.20 14.33
N PRO A 133 -13.81 4.96 13.51
CA PRO A 133 -13.79 4.75 12.06
C PRO A 133 -12.41 5.06 11.46
N ALA A 134 -11.95 4.20 10.56
CA ALA A 134 -10.62 4.33 9.96
C ALA A 134 -10.47 5.56 9.05
N ASN A 135 -11.56 6.07 8.51
CA ASN A 135 -11.57 7.21 7.60
C ASN A 135 -11.64 8.59 8.30
N TYR A 136 -11.68 8.63 9.63
CA TYR A 136 -11.64 9.87 10.38
C TYR A 136 -10.45 9.92 11.33
N ASN A 137 -9.89 11.09 11.52
CA ASN A 137 -8.89 11.29 12.56
C ASN A 137 -9.58 11.30 13.93
N THR A 138 -9.35 10.25 14.72
CA THR A 138 -9.94 10.07 16.05
C THR A 138 -8.85 9.73 17.06
N LYS A 139 -9.10 10.04 18.34
CA LYS A 139 -8.24 9.62 19.45
C LYS A 139 -8.43 8.13 19.80
N GLN A 140 -9.51 7.51 19.31
CA GLN A 140 -9.77 6.09 19.54
C GLN A 140 -8.86 5.23 18.67
N ALA A 141 -8.54 4.04 19.16
CA ALA A 141 -7.89 3.04 18.30
C ALA A 141 -8.80 2.70 17.11
N GLN A 142 -8.21 2.58 15.94
CA GLN A 142 -8.92 2.24 14.70
C GLN A 142 -8.78 0.75 14.38
N GLN A 143 -7.89 0.07 15.06
CA GLN A 143 -7.67 -1.38 14.91
C GLN A 143 -7.14 -2.00 16.21
N LEU A 144 -7.41 -3.29 16.40
CA LEU A 144 -6.71 -4.13 17.37
C LEU A 144 -5.54 -4.81 16.69
N VAL A 145 -4.42 -4.85 17.38
CA VAL A 145 -3.18 -5.48 16.91
C VAL A 145 -2.77 -6.54 17.91
N THR A 146 -2.53 -7.76 17.45
CA THR A 146 -2.04 -8.84 18.30
C THR A 146 -0.57 -9.12 18.01
N LEU A 147 0.28 -9.04 19.03
CA LEU A 147 1.68 -9.42 18.92
C LEU A 147 1.79 -10.95 19.01
N LEU A 148 2.31 -11.56 17.96
CA LEU A 148 2.59 -13.00 17.94
C LEU A 148 3.93 -13.31 18.61
N PRO A 149 4.03 -14.41 19.35
CA PRO A 149 5.27 -14.79 20.02
C PRO A 149 6.35 -15.30 19.06
N ASN A 150 6.02 -15.59 17.81
CA ASN A 150 6.95 -16.19 16.86
C ASN A 150 7.64 -15.15 15.97
N LYS A 151 8.86 -14.81 16.32
CA LYS A 151 9.70 -13.84 15.58
C LYS A 151 10.01 -14.25 14.13
N LYS A 152 10.01 -15.56 13.80
CA LYS A 152 10.30 -16.02 12.43
C LYS A 152 9.17 -15.69 11.47
N LEU A 153 7.94 -15.77 11.92
CA LEU A 153 6.79 -15.40 11.12
C LEU A 153 6.76 -13.88 10.86
N ASN A 154 7.18 -13.10 11.86
CA ASN A 154 7.27 -11.66 11.77
C ASN A 154 8.28 -11.16 10.74
N SER A 155 9.42 -11.84 10.60
CA SER A 155 10.44 -11.47 9.60
C SER A 155 10.05 -11.80 8.17
N PHE A 156 9.14 -12.75 7.98
CA PHE A 156 8.71 -13.18 6.64
C PHE A 156 7.77 -12.19 5.96
N ILE A 157 7.03 -11.40 6.70
CA ILE A 157 6.01 -10.49 6.17
C ILE A 157 6.57 -9.07 5.94
N GLY A 158 7.86 -8.84 6.20
CA GLY A 158 8.46 -7.51 6.04
C GLY A 158 7.83 -6.47 6.96
N ASP A 159 7.37 -6.89 8.14
CA ASP A 159 6.59 -6.07 9.06
C ASP A 159 7.43 -4.93 9.63
N PRO A 160 7.09 -3.66 9.37
CA PRO A 160 7.76 -2.50 9.96
C PRO A 160 7.58 -2.45 11.48
N PHE A 161 6.67 -3.22 12.04
CA PHE A 161 6.40 -3.33 13.47
C PHE A 161 7.04 -4.56 14.12
N ALA A 162 8.12 -5.09 13.57
CA ALA A 162 8.95 -6.16 14.14
C ALA A 162 8.25 -7.04 15.19
N GLY A 163 7.13 -7.66 14.85
CA GLY A 163 6.38 -8.56 15.74
C GLY A 163 4.88 -8.36 15.83
N GLY A 164 4.28 -7.54 14.99
CA GLY A 164 2.83 -7.30 15.01
C GLY A 164 2.06 -8.02 13.91
N TYR A 165 0.83 -8.44 14.21
CA TYR A 165 -0.16 -8.94 13.26
C TYR A 165 -1.50 -8.31 13.49
N PHE A 166 -2.26 -8.24 12.43
CA PHE A 166 -3.51 -7.52 12.33
C PHE A 166 -4.67 -8.47 12.10
N TYR A 167 -5.75 -8.26 12.82
CA TYR A 167 -7.04 -8.93 12.62
C TYR A 167 -8.15 -7.91 12.59
#